data_3f6f24b0092fdbdd1c42ea9797f0b6f5
#
_entry.id   3f6f24b0092fdbdd1c42ea9797f0b6f5
#
_cell.length_a   1.000
_cell.length_b   1.000
_cell.length_c   1.000
_cell.angle_alpha   90.00
_cell.angle_beta   90.00
_cell.angle_gamma   90.00
#
_symmetry.space_group_name_H-M   'P 1'
#
loop_
_entity.id
_entity.type
_entity.pdbx_description
1 polymer ?
#
loop_
_entity_poly.entity_id
_entity_poly.type
_entity_poly.pdbx_seq_one_letter_code
_entity_poly.pdbx_strand_id
1 'polypeptide(L)'
;MNPLLKPFLGKSYWSGDISSAADNLLERVKIEQKQLHVVTLTSEMVLHATAHPAVMTAILSSDFIVADTISLTVWLRFHSIAVRRITGIDLAEALIRRAGDPSVALIGGNSATIRDRAAEKVALFGGRVIFSADGPRITSYDGALSDNLSRDLNEKQPQIILVAFGHGKQEWWISKIKKELNYPAIIVGVGGTLDVWGGELRRAPRFMRAMGLEWLWRLIQEPSRIRRIFDAVVVFPYRAFLENLI
;
A
#
# COMPACT_ATOMS: atom_id res chain seq x y z
N MET A 1 23.73 19.04 2.73
CA MET A 1 22.29 18.74 2.45
C MET A 1 21.81 17.75 3.49
N ASN A 2 20.65 18.01 4.14
CA ASN A 2 20.08 16.98 5.02
C ASN A 2 19.64 15.78 4.15
N PRO A 3 20.10 14.56 4.41
CA PRO A 3 19.77 13.41 3.56
C PRO A 3 18.27 13.10 3.64
N LEU A 4 17.56 13.29 2.54
CA LEU A 4 16.11 13.21 2.46
C LEU A 4 15.56 11.79 2.64
N LEU A 5 16.37 10.76 2.32
CA LEU A 5 15.99 9.35 2.44
C LEU A 5 16.29 8.74 3.81
N LYS A 6 17.17 9.39 4.60
CA LYS A 6 17.60 8.91 5.92
C LYS A 6 16.45 8.59 6.91
N PRO A 7 15.34 9.36 6.95
CA PRO A 7 14.19 9.03 7.82
C PRO A 7 13.63 7.64 7.62
N PHE A 8 13.70 7.12 6.39
CA PHE A 8 13.19 5.77 6.07
C PHE A 8 14.11 4.67 6.61
N LEU A 9 15.42 4.91 6.76
CA LEU A 9 16.37 3.94 7.32
C LEU A 9 16.13 3.67 8.82
N GLY A 10 15.54 4.63 9.53
CA GLY A 10 15.20 4.50 10.95
C GLY A 10 13.90 3.70 11.21
N LYS A 11 13.23 3.17 10.16
CA LYS A 11 11.99 2.43 10.32
C LYS A 11 12.22 0.92 10.34
N SER A 12 11.35 0.22 11.06
CA SER A 12 11.30 -1.23 11.03
C SER A 12 10.53 -1.71 9.82
N TYR A 13 11.15 -2.58 9.03
CA TYR A 13 10.56 -3.23 7.87
C TYR A 13 10.31 -4.70 8.16
N TRP A 14 9.25 -5.24 7.58
CA TRP A 14 9.03 -6.68 7.65
C TRP A 14 10.10 -7.43 6.87
N SER A 15 10.76 -8.40 7.53
CA SER A 15 11.85 -9.20 6.96
C SER A 15 11.42 -10.63 6.57
N GLY A 16 10.28 -11.08 7.08
CA GLY A 16 9.73 -12.40 6.80
C GLY A 16 9.11 -12.52 5.40
N ASP A 17 8.55 -13.68 5.13
CA ASP A 17 7.79 -13.91 3.91
C ASP A 17 6.36 -13.33 3.99
N ILE A 18 5.62 -13.46 2.89
CA ILE A 18 4.27 -12.89 2.77
C ILE A 18 3.26 -13.59 3.68
N SER A 19 3.39 -14.90 3.88
CA SER A 19 2.49 -15.67 4.73
C SER A 19 2.65 -15.25 6.19
N SER A 20 3.89 -15.17 6.65
CA SER A 20 4.18 -14.71 8.02
C SER A 20 3.85 -13.24 8.24
N ALA A 21 3.92 -12.39 7.19
CA ALA A 21 3.44 -11.00 7.26
C ALA A 21 1.92 -10.94 7.51
N ALA A 22 1.16 -11.71 6.75
CA ALA A 22 -0.29 -11.76 6.91
C ALA A 22 -0.69 -12.33 8.28
N ASP A 23 -0.06 -13.41 8.73
CA ASP A 23 -0.32 -14.01 10.05
C ASP A 23 -0.02 -13.03 11.20
N ASN A 24 1.12 -12.36 11.13
CA ASN A 24 1.49 -11.35 12.12
C ASN A 24 0.47 -10.20 12.20
N LEU A 25 0.00 -9.69 11.06
CA LEU A 25 -1.00 -8.64 11.02
C LEU A 25 -2.34 -9.10 11.60
N LEU A 26 -2.79 -10.32 11.26
CA LEU A 26 -4.02 -10.90 11.75
C LEU A 26 -3.95 -11.19 13.27
N GLU A 27 -2.81 -11.60 13.77
CA GLU A 27 -2.58 -11.80 15.20
C GLU A 27 -2.53 -10.47 15.94
N ARG A 28 -1.74 -9.51 15.43
CA ARG A 28 -1.60 -8.20 16.05
C ARG A 28 -2.92 -7.45 16.17
N VAL A 29 -3.77 -7.44 15.14
CA VAL A 29 -5.07 -6.75 15.21
C VAL A 29 -5.96 -7.35 16.28
N LYS A 30 -5.89 -8.67 16.52
CA LYS A 30 -6.64 -9.36 17.56
C LYS A 30 -6.10 -9.06 18.97
N ILE A 31 -4.78 -9.00 19.13
CA ILE A 31 -4.14 -8.76 20.44
C ILE A 31 -4.21 -7.27 20.80
N GLU A 32 -3.82 -6.41 19.88
CA GLU A 32 -3.70 -4.97 20.14
C GLU A 32 -5.04 -4.24 20.12
N GLN A 33 -6.10 -4.87 19.59
CA GLN A 33 -7.48 -4.33 19.53
C GLN A 33 -7.53 -2.90 18.98
N LYS A 34 -6.70 -2.61 17.96
CA LYS A 34 -6.60 -1.30 17.32
C LYS A 34 -6.55 -1.40 15.79
N GLN A 35 -6.59 -0.24 15.14
CA GLN A 35 -6.41 -0.12 13.70
C GLN A 35 -4.92 -0.21 13.35
N LEU A 36 -4.57 -1.10 12.43
CA LEU A 36 -3.21 -1.25 11.90
C LEU A 36 -3.11 -0.59 10.53
N HIS A 37 -2.31 0.48 10.41
CA HIS A 37 -1.96 1.08 9.13
C HIS A 37 -0.79 0.34 8.48
N VAL A 38 -1.05 -0.33 7.37
CA VAL A 38 -0.07 -1.11 6.61
C VAL A 38 0.33 -0.34 5.35
N VAL A 39 1.63 -0.08 5.20
CA VAL A 39 2.20 0.60 4.04
C VAL A 39 2.95 -0.40 3.17
N THR A 40 2.58 -0.49 1.89
CA THR A 40 3.31 -1.21 0.85
C THR A 40 4.24 -0.21 0.15
N LEU A 41 5.41 0.03 0.76
CA LEU A 41 6.28 1.14 0.42
C LEU A 41 7.00 0.90 -0.90
N THR A 42 6.90 1.87 -1.82
CA THR A 42 7.60 1.89 -3.10
C THR A 42 8.68 2.97 -3.12
N SER A 43 9.69 2.83 -3.98
CA SER A 43 10.72 3.86 -4.20
C SER A 43 10.12 5.20 -4.67
N GLU A 44 9.08 5.14 -5.51
CA GLU A 44 8.34 6.32 -5.96
C GLU A 44 7.65 7.03 -4.77
N MET A 45 7.06 6.25 -3.86
CA MET A 45 6.40 6.79 -2.67
C MET A 45 7.41 7.47 -1.73
N VAL A 46 8.61 6.90 -1.60
CA VAL A 46 9.71 7.53 -0.84
C VAL A 46 10.06 8.89 -1.44
N LEU A 47 10.28 8.98 -2.76
CA LEU A 47 10.56 10.25 -3.43
C LEU A 47 9.40 11.26 -3.27
N HIS A 48 8.16 10.81 -3.41
CA HIS A 48 7.00 11.65 -3.23
C HIS A 48 6.92 12.23 -1.81
N ALA A 49 7.19 11.40 -0.81
CA ALA A 49 7.17 11.79 0.59
C ALA A 49 8.26 12.84 0.94
N THR A 50 9.43 12.82 0.27
CA THR A 50 10.46 13.84 0.49
C THR A 50 10.00 15.25 0.11
N ALA A 51 9.05 15.37 -0.83
CA ALA A 51 8.47 16.64 -1.23
C ALA A 51 7.17 17.01 -0.46
N HIS A 52 6.61 16.06 0.32
CA HIS A 52 5.33 16.22 0.99
C HIS A 52 5.41 15.77 2.46
N PRO A 53 5.73 16.68 3.41
CA PRO A 53 5.90 16.33 4.83
C PRO A 53 4.74 15.58 5.47
N ALA A 54 3.50 15.89 5.09
CA ALA A 54 2.32 15.20 5.61
C ALA A 54 2.28 13.72 5.18
N VAL A 55 2.70 13.41 3.94
CA VAL A 55 2.82 12.03 3.45
C VAL A 55 3.98 11.32 4.15
N MET A 56 5.12 12.00 4.31
CA MET A 56 6.26 11.49 5.09
C MET A 56 5.80 11.08 6.49
N THR A 57 5.13 11.97 7.20
CA THR A 57 4.61 11.71 8.55
C THR A 57 3.64 10.51 8.56
N ALA A 58 2.74 10.43 7.57
CA ALA A 58 1.79 9.32 7.46
C ALA A 58 2.49 7.97 7.30
N ILE A 59 3.52 7.89 6.44
CA ILE A 59 4.30 6.67 6.24
C ILE A 59 5.09 6.34 7.50
N LEU A 60 5.80 7.31 8.08
CA LEU A 60 6.65 7.09 9.24
C LEU A 60 5.86 6.78 10.52
N SER A 61 4.58 7.14 10.61
CA SER A 61 3.68 6.79 11.72
C SER A 61 2.87 5.51 11.50
N SER A 62 3.08 4.79 10.40
CA SER A 62 2.39 3.53 10.12
C SER A 62 2.83 2.40 11.07
N ASP A 63 1.96 1.41 11.24
CA ASP A 63 2.17 0.31 12.19
C ASP A 63 2.96 -0.86 11.56
N PHE A 64 2.97 -0.94 10.22
CA PHE A 64 3.62 -2.04 9.51
C PHE A 64 4.06 -1.58 8.11
N ILE A 65 5.31 -1.87 7.73
CA ILE A 65 5.87 -1.49 6.44
C ILE A 65 6.46 -2.71 5.74
N VAL A 66 6.05 -2.94 4.50
CA VAL A 66 6.69 -3.89 3.59
C VAL A 66 7.33 -3.14 2.42
N ALA A 67 8.43 -3.67 1.89
CA ALA A 67 9.09 -3.13 0.69
C ALA A 67 8.45 -3.74 -0.57
N ASP A 68 7.77 -2.93 -1.39
CA ASP A 68 7.05 -3.41 -2.58
C ASP A 68 7.95 -3.43 -3.83
N THR A 69 8.82 -2.42 -4.04
CA THR A 69 9.65 -2.33 -5.24
C THR A 69 11.04 -2.92 -5.06
N ILE A 70 11.62 -3.43 -6.17
CA ILE A 70 12.95 -4.02 -6.15
C ILE A 70 14.03 -2.97 -5.83
N SER A 71 13.92 -1.75 -6.38
CA SER A 71 14.86 -0.66 -6.13
C SER A 71 14.92 -0.28 -4.64
N LEU A 72 13.76 -0.19 -3.98
CA LEU A 72 13.70 0.04 -2.53
C LEU A 72 14.30 -1.14 -1.76
N THR A 73 13.95 -2.39 -2.13
CA THR A 73 14.47 -3.60 -1.47
C THR A 73 16.00 -3.67 -1.56
N VAL A 74 16.58 -3.38 -2.72
CA VAL A 74 18.03 -3.36 -2.91
C VAL A 74 18.68 -2.27 -2.06
N TRP A 75 18.12 -1.06 -2.06
CA TRP A 75 18.63 0.06 -1.28
C TRP A 75 18.61 -0.23 0.24
N LEU A 76 17.51 -0.77 0.77
CA LEU A 76 17.41 -1.16 2.18
C LEU A 76 18.43 -2.23 2.55
N ARG A 77 18.62 -3.25 1.69
CA ARG A 77 19.64 -4.29 1.92
C ARG A 77 21.06 -3.75 1.87
N PHE A 78 21.33 -2.78 1.02
CA PHE A 78 22.63 -2.09 0.98
C PHE A 78 22.93 -1.41 2.32
N HIS A 79 21.92 -0.92 3.04
CA HIS A 79 22.01 -0.39 4.39
C HIS A 79 21.87 -1.45 5.51
N SER A 80 22.11 -2.72 5.19
CA SER A 80 22.04 -3.83 6.15
C SER A 80 20.65 -4.06 6.79
N ILE A 81 19.59 -3.53 6.15
CA ILE A 81 18.22 -3.74 6.60
C ILE A 81 17.68 -5.00 5.93
N ALA A 82 17.42 -6.04 6.73
CA ALA A 82 16.86 -7.29 6.23
C ALA A 82 15.41 -7.10 5.78
N VAL A 83 15.14 -7.25 4.48
CA VAL A 83 13.80 -7.16 3.92
C VAL A 83 13.61 -8.18 2.80
N ARG A 84 12.36 -8.62 2.62
CA ARG A 84 11.89 -9.32 1.42
C ARG A 84 10.91 -8.44 0.66
N ARG A 85 10.92 -8.53 -0.66
CA ARG A 85 9.96 -7.82 -1.48
C ARG A 85 8.57 -8.45 -1.32
N ILE A 86 7.60 -7.66 -0.88
CA ILE A 86 6.19 -8.04 -0.76
C ILE A 86 5.34 -6.97 -1.45
N THR A 87 4.62 -7.34 -2.51
CA THR A 87 3.77 -6.41 -3.24
C THR A 87 2.41 -6.23 -2.55
N GLY A 88 1.80 -5.05 -2.72
CA GLY A 88 0.49 -4.76 -2.13
C GLY A 88 -0.59 -5.74 -2.56
N ILE A 89 -0.57 -6.18 -3.83
CA ILE A 89 -1.54 -7.14 -4.36
C ILE A 89 -1.37 -8.53 -3.72
N ASP A 90 -0.13 -8.98 -3.53
CA ASP A 90 0.13 -10.29 -2.91
C ASP A 90 -0.19 -10.27 -1.41
N LEU A 91 0.11 -9.16 -0.71
CA LEU A 91 -0.21 -9.02 0.71
C LEU A 91 -1.73 -8.99 0.93
N ALA A 92 -2.47 -8.23 0.12
CA ALA A 92 -3.93 -8.17 0.20
C ALA A 92 -4.57 -9.56 -0.03
N GLU A 93 -4.11 -10.30 -1.05
CA GLU A 93 -4.57 -11.68 -1.28
C GLU A 93 -4.24 -12.60 -0.09
N ALA A 94 -3.01 -12.53 0.43
CA ALA A 94 -2.59 -13.37 1.55
C ALA A 94 -3.41 -13.07 2.82
N LEU A 95 -3.67 -11.81 3.13
CA LEU A 95 -4.51 -11.40 4.25
C LEU A 95 -5.92 -11.99 4.15
N ILE A 96 -6.56 -11.87 2.99
CA ILE A 96 -7.92 -12.39 2.78
C ILE A 96 -7.95 -13.90 2.94
N ARG A 97 -7.03 -14.62 2.28
CA ARG A 97 -6.99 -16.10 2.32
C ARG A 97 -6.72 -16.65 3.71
N ARG A 98 -5.92 -15.97 4.51
CA ARG A 98 -5.50 -16.45 5.84
C ARG A 98 -6.43 -16.03 6.97
N ALA A 99 -7.25 -15.00 6.74
CA ALA A 99 -8.19 -14.51 7.76
C ALA A 99 -9.41 -15.41 8.00
N GLY A 100 -9.72 -16.30 7.05
CA GLY A 100 -10.87 -17.22 7.15
C GLY A 100 -12.21 -16.49 7.11
N ASP A 101 -12.73 -16.22 5.91
CA ASP A 101 -13.98 -15.49 5.64
C ASP A 101 -14.03 -14.04 6.22
N PRO A 102 -13.01 -13.19 5.97
CA PRO A 102 -13.01 -11.84 6.50
C PRO A 102 -14.04 -10.95 5.80
N SER A 103 -14.60 -10.01 6.59
CA SER A 103 -15.34 -8.87 6.05
C SER A 103 -14.35 -7.83 5.49
N VAL A 104 -14.56 -7.42 4.25
CA VAL A 104 -13.63 -6.53 3.50
C VAL A 104 -14.35 -5.27 3.04
N ALA A 105 -13.67 -4.13 3.15
CA ALA A 105 -14.06 -2.89 2.48
C ALA A 105 -13.10 -2.57 1.33
N LEU A 106 -13.66 -2.12 0.19
CA LEU A 106 -12.92 -1.64 -0.97
C LEU A 106 -13.14 -0.13 -1.12
N ILE A 107 -12.08 0.67 -0.96
CA ILE A 107 -12.17 2.13 -1.02
C ILE A 107 -11.28 2.66 -2.15
N GLY A 108 -11.87 3.36 -3.12
CA GLY A 108 -11.16 3.89 -4.29
C GLY A 108 -11.22 2.95 -5.49
N GLY A 109 -10.15 2.93 -6.30
CA GLY A 109 -10.17 2.31 -7.63
C GLY A 109 -10.80 3.22 -8.67
N ASN A 110 -10.66 2.86 -9.97
CA ASN A 110 -11.03 3.76 -11.07
C ASN A 110 -12.55 3.90 -11.29
N SER A 111 -13.36 2.93 -10.86
CA SER A 111 -14.82 2.96 -11.00
C SER A 111 -15.53 1.96 -10.10
N ALA A 112 -16.87 2.11 -9.94
CA ALA A 112 -17.71 1.15 -9.25
C ALA A 112 -17.63 -0.25 -9.90
N THR A 113 -17.70 -0.33 -11.24
CA THR A 113 -17.60 -1.59 -11.98
C THR A 113 -16.29 -2.34 -11.68
N ILE A 114 -15.16 -1.60 -11.53
CA ILE A 114 -13.88 -2.21 -11.16
C ILE A 114 -13.93 -2.77 -9.75
N ARG A 115 -14.55 -2.06 -8.80
CA ARG A 115 -14.72 -2.55 -7.42
C ARG A 115 -15.64 -3.77 -7.37
N ASP A 116 -16.72 -3.81 -8.14
CA ASP A 116 -17.63 -4.95 -8.20
C ASP A 116 -16.90 -6.22 -8.69
N ARG A 117 -16.11 -6.10 -9.77
CA ARG A 117 -15.26 -7.20 -10.24
C ARG A 117 -14.13 -7.56 -9.26
N ALA A 118 -13.56 -6.59 -8.57
CA ALA A 118 -12.58 -6.84 -7.51
C ALA A 118 -13.23 -7.58 -6.34
N ALA A 119 -14.50 -7.31 -6.02
CA ALA A 119 -15.25 -8.05 -5.00
C ALA A 119 -15.43 -9.54 -5.35
N GLU A 120 -15.61 -9.87 -6.65
CA GLU A 120 -15.59 -11.27 -7.10
C GLU A 120 -14.24 -11.95 -6.80
N LYS A 121 -13.12 -11.23 -6.96
CA LYS A 121 -11.80 -11.75 -6.60
C LYS A 121 -11.64 -11.95 -5.09
N VAL A 122 -12.15 -11.01 -4.28
CA VAL A 122 -12.18 -11.15 -2.82
C VAL A 122 -12.95 -12.41 -2.43
N ALA A 123 -14.09 -12.68 -3.05
CA ALA A 123 -14.89 -13.89 -2.82
C ALA A 123 -14.11 -15.17 -3.21
N LEU A 124 -13.41 -15.17 -4.35
CA LEU A 124 -12.53 -16.28 -4.74
C LEU A 124 -11.35 -16.52 -3.77
N PHE A 125 -10.94 -15.52 -3.01
CA PHE A 125 -9.95 -15.65 -1.96
C PHE A 125 -10.53 -16.06 -0.61
N GLY A 126 -11.85 -16.19 -0.51
CA GLY A 126 -12.55 -16.60 0.70
C GLY A 126 -12.97 -15.45 1.61
N GLY A 127 -13.04 -14.21 1.11
CA GLY A 127 -13.53 -13.05 1.87
C GLY A 127 -14.87 -12.55 1.35
N ARG A 128 -15.51 -11.65 2.12
CA ARG A 128 -16.79 -11.02 1.77
C ARG A 128 -16.65 -9.51 1.73
N VAL A 129 -16.92 -8.88 0.60
CA VAL A 129 -17.01 -7.41 0.53
C VAL A 129 -18.34 -6.96 1.12
N ILE A 130 -18.27 -6.20 2.21
CA ILE A 130 -19.45 -5.67 2.93
C ILE A 130 -19.62 -4.16 2.74
N PHE A 131 -18.60 -3.49 2.19
CA PHE A 131 -18.63 -2.07 1.90
C PHE A 131 -17.74 -1.74 0.70
N SER A 132 -18.20 -0.81 -0.16
CA SER A 132 -17.45 -0.35 -1.32
C SER A 132 -17.78 1.12 -1.60
N ALA A 133 -16.75 1.97 -1.78
CA ALA A 133 -16.92 3.40 -2.02
C ALA A 133 -15.81 3.98 -2.90
N ASP A 134 -16.09 5.09 -3.62
CA ASP A 134 -15.10 5.77 -4.45
C ASP A 134 -13.97 6.41 -3.63
N GLY A 135 -14.27 6.88 -2.45
CA GLY A 135 -13.36 7.65 -1.62
C GLY A 135 -13.27 9.12 -2.01
N PRO A 136 -12.61 9.94 -1.18
CA PRO A 136 -12.54 11.38 -1.37
C PRO A 136 -11.59 11.76 -2.51
N ARG A 137 -11.87 12.90 -3.14
CA ARG A 137 -10.96 13.52 -4.11
C ARG A 137 -9.86 14.30 -3.37
N ILE A 138 -8.72 13.67 -3.17
CA ILE A 138 -7.58 14.28 -2.47
C ILE A 138 -6.77 15.12 -3.45
N THR A 139 -6.79 16.44 -3.27
CA THR A 139 -6.03 17.42 -4.08
C THR A 139 -4.89 18.06 -3.31
N SER A 140 -4.94 18.05 -1.97
CA SER A 140 -3.90 18.54 -1.07
C SER A 140 -3.81 17.65 0.17
N TYR A 141 -2.75 17.83 0.97
CA TYR A 141 -2.53 17.07 2.20
C TYR A 141 -2.74 17.91 3.48
N ASP A 142 -3.41 19.04 3.36
CA ASP A 142 -3.53 20.04 4.45
C ASP A 142 -4.89 19.99 5.16
N GLY A 143 -5.85 19.23 4.62
CA GLY A 143 -7.24 19.23 5.08
C GLY A 143 -7.57 18.19 6.17
N ALA A 144 -8.72 18.40 6.79
CA ALA A 144 -9.45 17.35 7.48
C ALA A 144 -10.08 16.40 6.44
N LEU A 145 -10.48 15.20 6.86
CA LEU A 145 -11.30 14.34 6.01
C LEU A 145 -12.65 15.04 5.76
N SER A 146 -13.05 15.12 4.51
CA SER A 146 -14.31 15.76 4.08
C SER A 146 -15.38 14.74 3.69
N ASP A 147 -15.20 13.48 4.08
CA ASP A 147 -16.09 12.39 3.72
C ASP A 147 -16.79 11.78 4.94
N ASN A 148 -17.90 11.12 4.69
CA ASN A 148 -18.66 10.39 5.72
C ASN A 148 -18.21 8.93 5.84
N LEU A 149 -17.08 8.55 5.22
CA LEU A 149 -16.62 7.17 5.19
C LEU A 149 -16.30 6.62 6.58
N SER A 150 -15.83 7.46 7.50
CA SER A 150 -15.58 7.03 8.89
C SER A 150 -16.86 6.53 9.58
N ARG A 151 -17.98 7.21 9.35
CA ARG A 151 -19.29 6.79 9.90
C ARG A 151 -19.71 5.45 9.30
N ASP A 152 -19.65 5.33 7.97
CA ASP A 152 -20.09 4.11 7.28
C ASP A 152 -19.20 2.91 7.64
N LEU A 153 -17.88 3.14 7.76
CA LEU A 153 -16.92 2.12 8.20
C LEU A 153 -17.15 1.71 9.67
N ASN A 154 -17.47 2.67 10.56
CA ASN A 154 -17.80 2.38 11.95
C ASN A 154 -19.13 1.62 12.10
N GLU A 155 -20.08 1.82 11.18
CA GLU A 155 -21.33 1.06 11.13
C GLU A 155 -21.09 -0.37 10.63
N LYS A 156 -20.34 -0.54 9.55
CA LYS A 156 -20.12 -1.84 8.87
C LYS A 156 -19.02 -2.68 9.53
N GLN A 157 -18.03 -2.05 10.14
CA GLN A 157 -16.89 -2.68 10.83
C GLN A 157 -16.15 -3.75 10.01
N PRO A 158 -15.66 -3.44 8.78
CA PRO A 158 -14.88 -4.39 8.01
C PRO A 158 -13.55 -4.71 8.69
N GLN A 159 -13.19 -5.99 8.73
CA GLN A 159 -11.93 -6.46 9.33
C GLN A 159 -10.69 -6.03 8.52
N ILE A 160 -10.84 -5.96 7.19
CA ILE A 160 -9.78 -5.55 6.27
C ILE A 160 -10.31 -4.42 5.39
N ILE A 161 -9.57 -3.31 5.33
CA ILE A 161 -9.89 -2.15 4.48
C ILE A 161 -8.78 -1.99 3.44
N LEU A 162 -9.11 -2.16 2.16
CA LEU A 162 -8.20 -2.00 1.05
C LEU A 162 -8.42 -0.62 0.41
N VAL A 163 -7.37 0.23 0.43
CA VAL A 163 -7.43 1.61 -0.03
C VAL A 163 -6.63 1.80 -1.31
N ALA A 164 -7.26 2.26 -2.38
CA ALA A 164 -6.71 2.37 -3.72
C ALA A 164 -6.80 3.80 -4.30
N PHE A 165 -6.16 4.80 -3.65
CA PHE A 165 -6.13 6.20 -4.10
C PHE A 165 -4.85 6.56 -4.86
N GLY A 166 -3.89 5.63 -4.93
CA GLY A 166 -2.54 5.87 -5.43
C GLY A 166 -1.61 6.47 -4.36
N HIS A 167 -0.32 6.53 -4.72
CA HIS A 167 0.77 6.87 -3.79
C HIS A 167 0.60 8.22 -3.12
N GLY A 168 0.94 8.26 -1.85
CA GLY A 168 0.86 9.44 -0.99
C GLY A 168 -0.55 9.75 -0.51
N LYS A 169 -1.53 9.69 -1.40
CA LYS A 169 -2.93 9.98 -1.07
C LYS A 169 -3.52 8.94 -0.12
N GLN A 170 -3.32 7.66 -0.43
CA GLN A 170 -3.83 6.57 0.41
C GLN A 170 -3.15 6.55 1.78
N GLU A 171 -1.84 6.76 1.88
CA GLU A 171 -1.12 6.77 3.15
C GLU A 171 -1.58 7.94 4.03
N TRP A 172 -1.69 9.13 3.44
CA TRP A 172 -2.20 10.30 4.15
C TRP A 172 -3.64 10.07 4.64
N TRP A 173 -4.53 9.59 3.77
CA TRP A 173 -5.92 9.33 4.12
C TRP A 173 -6.04 8.27 5.21
N ILE A 174 -5.32 7.14 5.09
CA ILE A 174 -5.32 6.08 6.10
C ILE A 174 -4.83 6.63 7.46
N SER A 175 -3.79 7.47 7.47
CA SER A 175 -3.28 8.06 8.71
C SER A 175 -4.29 8.94 9.44
N LYS A 176 -5.29 9.46 8.72
CA LYS A 176 -6.40 10.25 9.27
C LYS A 176 -7.56 9.35 9.69
N ILE A 177 -8.09 8.55 8.75
CA ILE A 177 -9.28 7.74 8.96
C ILE A 177 -9.11 6.75 10.12
N LYS A 178 -7.91 6.15 10.29
CA LYS A 178 -7.67 5.22 11.40
C LYS A 178 -7.91 5.82 12.79
N LYS A 179 -7.81 7.15 12.94
CA LYS A 179 -8.10 7.84 14.21
C LYS A 179 -9.59 8.04 14.48
N GLU A 180 -10.41 7.91 13.45
CA GLU A 180 -11.87 8.07 13.51
C GLU A 180 -12.59 6.73 13.63
N LEU A 181 -11.90 5.61 13.38
CA LEU A 181 -12.46 4.26 13.53
C LEU A 181 -12.43 3.84 15.00
N ASN A 182 -13.54 3.26 15.46
CA ASN A 182 -13.74 2.83 16.84
C ASN A 182 -13.70 1.30 17.03
N TYR A 183 -13.21 0.56 16.04
CA TYR A 183 -13.09 -0.90 16.05
C TYR A 183 -11.72 -1.32 15.47
N PRO A 184 -11.21 -2.52 15.81
CA PRO A 184 -9.94 -3.01 15.26
C PRO A 184 -10.08 -3.39 13.80
N ALA A 185 -9.11 -2.94 12.97
CA ALA A 185 -9.08 -3.25 11.54
C ALA A 185 -7.64 -3.25 10.98
N ILE A 186 -7.41 -3.99 9.91
CA ILE A 186 -6.19 -3.91 9.10
C ILE A 186 -6.48 -3.02 7.89
N ILE A 187 -5.79 -1.88 7.78
CA ILE A 187 -5.99 -0.90 6.71
C ILE A 187 -4.76 -0.87 5.82
N VAL A 188 -4.90 -1.28 4.57
CA VAL A 188 -3.77 -1.44 3.64
C VAL A 188 -3.90 -0.51 2.46
N GLY A 189 -2.87 0.28 2.20
CA GLY A 189 -2.72 1.02 0.94
C GLY A 189 -2.28 0.07 -0.17
N VAL A 190 -3.17 -0.23 -1.11
CA VAL A 190 -2.95 -1.26 -2.15
C VAL A 190 -2.74 -0.70 -3.56
N GLY A 191 -2.83 0.62 -3.75
CA GLY A 191 -2.62 1.26 -5.05
C GLY A 191 -3.51 0.67 -6.14
N GLY A 192 -2.90 0.22 -7.23
CA GLY A 192 -3.63 -0.32 -8.39
C GLY A 192 -4.09 -1.79 -8.26
N THR A 193 -4.16 -2.35 -7.06
CA THR A 193 -4.60 -3.73 -6.86
C THR A 193 -6.03 -3.94 -7.32
N LEU A 194 -6.93 -2.98 -7.03
CA LEU A 194 -8.34 -3.08 -7.43
C LEU A 194 -8.48 -3.07 -8.95
N ASP A 195 -7.66 -2.29 -9.67
CA ASP A 195 -7.68 -2.23 -11.14
C ASP A 195 -7.21 -3.56 -11.77
N VAL A 196 -6.24 -4.23 -11.12
CA VAL A 196 -5.79 -5.57 -11.53
C VAL A 196 -6.85 -6.63 -11.23
N TRP A 197 -7.45 -6.61 -10.04
CA TRP A 197 -8.49 -7.57 -9.69
C TRP A 197 -9.77 -7.35 -10.49
N GLY A 198 -10.11 -6.10 -10.79
CA GLY A 198 -11.25 -5.73 -11.64
C GLY A 198 -11.02 -5.95 -13.13
N GLY A 199 -9.82 -6.41 -13.53
CA GLY A 199 -9.50 -6.79 -14.91
C GLY A 199 -9.22 -5.62 -15.87
N GLU A 200 -9.14 -4.38 -15.38
CA GLU A 200 -8.71 -3.22 -16.18
C GLU A 200 -7.23 -3.31 -16.54
N LEU A 201 -6.43 -3.83 -15.61
CA LEU A 201 -5.01 -4.06 -15.79
C LEU A 201 -4.69 -5.55 -15.69
N ARG A 202 -3.78 -6.00 -16.55
CA ARG A 202 -3.27 -7.37 -16.48
C ARG A 202 -2.06 -7.43 -15.56
N ARG A 203 -2.04 -8.40 -14.66
CA ARG A 203 -0.89 -8.67 -13.83
C ARG A 203 0.30 -9.12 -14.68
N ALA A 204 1.51 -8.69 -14.32
CA ALA A 204 2.73 -9.12 -15.00
C ALA A 204 2.87 -10.66 -14.98
N PRO A 205 3.34 -11.29 -16.07
CA PRO A 205 3.65 -12.71 -16.10
C PRO A 205 4.60 -13.13 -14.97
N ARG A 206 4.50 -14.39 -14.52
CA ARG A 206 5.27 -14.89 -13.37
C ARG A 206 6.78 -14.66 -13.52
N PHE A 207 7.33 -14.90 -14.72
CA PHE A 207 8.76 -14.70 -14.97
C PHE A 207 9.19 -13.23 -14.84
N MET A 208 8.38 -12.29 -15.33
CA MET A 208 8.64 -10.85 -15.17
C MET A 208 8.59 -10.42 -13.70
N ARG A 209 7.63 -10.97 -12.93
CA ARG A 209 7.54 -10.71 -11.49
C ARG A 209 8.76 -11.23 -10.74
N ALA A 210 9.22 -12.44 -11.07
CA ALA A 210 10.42 -13.04 -10.50
C ALA A 210 11.68 -12.23 -10.79
N MET A 211 11.77 -11.63 -12.00
CA MET A 211 12.87 -10.77 -12.42
C MET A 211 12.73 -9.31 -11.91
N GLY A 212 11.64 -8.96 -11.24
CA GLY A 212 11.41 -7.57 -10.79
C GLY A 212 11.02 -6.60 -11.90
N LEU A 213 10.56 -7.10 -13.05
CA LEU A 213 10.19 -6.32 -14.24
C LEU A 213 8.69 -5.96 -14.29
N GLU A 214 8.00 -5.97 -13.16
CA GLU A 214 6.58 -5.54 -13.10
C GLU A 214 6.40 -4.08 -13.54
N TRP A 215 7.37 -3.23 -13.24
CA TRP A 215 7.38 -1.84 -13.67
C TRP A 215 7.36 -1.68 -15.19
N LEU A 216 8.12 -2.53 -15.93
CA LEU A 216 8.16 -2.52 -17.38
C LEU A 216 6.82 -3.00 -17.98
N TRP A 217 6.23 -4.04 -17.40
CA TRP A 217 4.90 -4.52 -17.78
C TRP A 217 3.84 -3.45 -17.56
N ARG A 218 3.93 -2.73 -16.45
CA ARG A 218 3.03 -1.62 -16.13
C ARG A 218 3.18 -0.47 -17.12
N LEU A 219 4.42 -0.15 -17.52
CA LEU A 219 4.70 0.89 -18.51
C LEU A 219 4.08 0.57 -19.88
N ILE A 220 4.12 -0.70 -20.29
CA ILE A 220 3.52 -1.13 -21.55
C ILE A 220 2.00 -0.95 -21.53
N GLN A 221 1.35 -1.22 -20.41
CA GLN A 221 -0.11 -1.05 -20.28
C GLN A 221 -0.54 0.40 -20.07
N GLU A 222 0.27 1.19 -19.37
CA GLU A 222 -0.01 2.58 -19.00
C GLU A 222 1.18 3.48 -19.35
N PRO A 223 1.42 3.84 -20.64
CA PRO A 223 2.56 4.67 -21.04
C PRO A 223 2.60 6.05 -20.36
N SER A 224 1.44 6.58 -19.95
CA SER A 224 1.32 7.83 -19.20
C SER A 224 2.08 7.81 -17.86
N ARG A 225 2.40 6.63 -17.34
CA ARG A 225 3.17 6.46 -16.10
C ARG A 225 4.69 6.56 -16.28
N ILE A 226 5.19 6.86 -17.48
CA ILE A 226 6.64 6.89 -17.74
C ILE A 226 7.42 7.74 -16.75
N ARG A 227 6.89 8.90 -16.39
CA ARG A 227 7.52 9.83 -15.43
C ARG A 227 7.67 9.18 -14.04
N ARG A 228 6.61 8.54 -13.56
CA ARG A 228 6.59 7.85 -12.26
C ARG A 228 7.54 6.66 -12.23
N ILE A 229 7.57 5.91 -13.32
CA ILE A 229 8.46 4.75 -13.46
C ILE A 229 9.92 5.21 -13.56
N PHE A 230 10.19 6.29 -14.29
CA PHE A 230 11.50 6.91 -14.34
C PHE A 230 11.98 7.35 -12.95
N ASP A 231 11.10 7.96 -12.16
CA ASP A 231 11.40 8.32 -10.77
C ASP A 231 11.77 7.09 -9.93
N ALA A 232 11.03 5.99 -10.06
CA ALA A 232 11.26 4.77 -9.29
C ALA A 232 12.54 4.01 -9.69
N VAL A 233 12.90 4.02 -10.99
CA VAL A 233 13.95 3.15 -11.55
C VAL A 233 15.27 3.91 -11.77
N VAL A 234 15.20 5.22 -11.98
CA VAL A 234 16.38 6.06 -12.27
C VAL A 234 16.62 7.07 -11.16
N VAL A 235 15.63 7.93 -10.85
CA VAL A 235 15.82 9.04 -9.91
C VAL A 235 16.06 8.53 -8.49
N PHE A 236 15.30 7.55 -8.04
CA PHE A 236 15.48 6.99 -6.69
C PHE A 236 16.85 6.34 -6.51
N PRO A 237 17.32 5.39 -7.37
CA PRO A 237 18.66 4.83 -7.22
C PRO A 237 19.78 5.87 -7.29
N TYR A 238 19.64 6.88 -8.17
CA TYR A 238 20.62 7.96 -8.28
C TYR A 238 20.70 8.79 -7.01
N ARG A 239 19.57 9.21 -6.44
CA ARG A 239 19.54 9.93 -5.15
C ARG A 239 20.06 9.07 -4.02
N ALA A 240 19.64 7.81 -3.95
CA ALA A 240 20.12 6.86 -2.95
C ALA A 240 21.63 6.69 -3.01
N PHE A 241 22.22 6.65 -4.20
CA PHE A 241 23.68 6.60 -4.40
C PHE A 241 24.37 7.89 -3.91
N LEU A 242 23.85 9.06 -4.26
CA LEU A 242 24.42 10.34 -3.83
C LEU A 242 24.39 10.54 -2.31
N GLU A 243 23.28 10.15 -1.67
CA GLU A 243 23.17 10.28 -0.20
C GLU A 243 24.08 9.31 0.57
N ASN A 244 24.55 8.24 -0.07
CA ASN A 244 25.53 7.32 0.51
C ASN A 244 26.97 7.84 0.40
N LEU A 245 27.23 8.87 -0.41
CA LEU A 245 28.56 9.48 -0.56
C LEU A 245 28.82 10.61 0.43
N ILE A 246 27.79 11.02 1.20
CA ILE A 246 27.82 12.10 2.18
C ILE A 246 27.66 11.52 3.59
#